data_f4be53b62bd978f291b7a59f5f520f69
#
_entry.id   f4be53b62bd978f291b7a59f5f520f69
#
_cell.length_a   1.000
_cell.length_b   1.000
_cell.length_c   1.000
_cell.angle_alpha   90.00
_cell.angle_beta   90.00
_cell.angle_gamma   90.00
#
_symmetry.space_group_name_H-M   'P 1'
#
loop_
_entity.id
_entity.type
_entity.pdbx_description
1 polymer ?
#
loop_
_entity_poly.entity_id
_entity_poly.type
_entity_poly.pdbx_seq_one_letter_code
_entity_poly.pdbx_strand_id
1 'polypeptide(L)'
;MKVFDEVTTAFLALYSGVPSLRELERIVFLLYDHTSPLTNVDEARLDLFTRKGRSMEAIPPTRAALLQHAKRAVYQGGHCWGKAMDRNLIMPSPKDWGWVDPPQWKPLWTTLPEDTKSCSELIRCGCKLERGCRGHYRCRKASLKCTALCKPCGKKYCNP
;
A
#
# COMPACT_ATOMS: atom_id res chain seq x y z
N MET A 1 22.21 17.32 3.51
CA MET A 1 23.29 16.34 3.30
C MET A 1 22.99 15.01 3.97
N LYS A 2 22.79 14.93 5.29
CA LYS A 2 22.53 13.63 5.99
C LYS A 2 21.40 12.77 5.39
N VAL A 3 20.28 13.36 4.99
CA VAL A 3 19.14 12.62 4.43
C VAL A 3 19.51 11.95 3.10
N PHE A 4 20.29 12.59 2.27
CA PHE A 4 20.72 12.03 0.98
C PHE A 4 21.63 10.81 1.15
N ASP A 5 22.53 10.87 2.12
CA ASP A 5 23.43 9.74 2.43
C ASP A 5 22.66 8.54 2.99
N GLU A 6 21.66 8.79 3.84
CA GLU A 6 20.74 7.76 4.36
C GLU A 6 19.95 7.09 3.22
N VAL A 7 19.47 7.88 2.26
CA VAL A 7 18.76 7.40 1.05
C VAL A 7 19.65 6.46 0.24
N THR A 8 20.85 6.93 -0.09
CA THR A 8 21.79 6.17 -0.91
C THR A 8 22.15 4.85 -0.23
N THR A 9 22.42 4.87 1.08
CA THR A 9 22.71 3.67 1.87
C THR A 9 21.56 2.67 1.85
N ALA A 10 20.33 3.13 1.98
CA ALA A 10 19.15 2.28 1.94
C ALA A 10 18.95 1.61 0.58
N PHE A 11 19.15 2.34 -0.52
CA PHE A 11 19.07 1.76 -1.86
C PHE A 11 20.19 0.75 -2.13
N LEU A 12 21.41 1.02 -1.69
CA LEU A 12 22.51 0.07 -1.81
C LEU A 12 22.25 -1.21 -0.99
N ALA A 13 21.70 -1.09 0.22
CA ALA A 13 21.32 -2.24 1.03
C ALA A 13 20.21 -3.08 0.37
N LEU A 14 19.22 -2.44 -0.26
CA LEU A 14 18.21 -3.16 -1.03
C LEU A 14 18.81 -3.87 -2.26
N TYR A 15 19.74 -3.23 -2.94
CA TYR A 15 20.41 -3.79 -4.12
C TYR A 15 21.23 -5.03 -3.75
N SER A 16 21.86 -5.05 -2.58
CA SER A 16 22.62 -6.20 -2.07
C SER A 16 21.74 -7.34 -1.53
N GLY A 17 20.42 -7.20 -1.59
CA GLY A 17 19.45 -8.20 -1.12
C GLY A 17 19.10 -8.09 0.36
N VAL A 18 19.65 -7.13 1.07
CA VAL A 18 19.30 -6.86 2.48
C VAL A 18 18.29 -5.70 2.55
N PRO A 19 17.01 -5.96 2.79
CA PRO A 19 16.01 -4.91 2.85
C PRO A 19 16.12 -4.12 4.16
N SER A 20 16.96 -3.09 4.20
CA SER A 20 16.87 -2.05 5.22
C SER A 20 15.72 -1.11 4.86
N LEU A 21 14.52 -1.45 5.33
CA LEU A 21 13.33 -0.63 5.08
C LEU A 21 13.34 0.68 5.86
N ARG A 22 14.08 0.74 6.95
CA ARG A 22 14.01 1.86 7.89
C ARG A 22 14.34 3.21 7.25
N GLU A 23 15.40 3.26 6.46
CA GLU A 23 15.83 4.47 5.77
C GLU A 23 14.84 4.84 4.66
N LEU A 24 14.31 3.84 3.94
CA LEU A 24 13.28 4.05 2.92
C LEU A 24 11.96 4.54 3.53
N GLU A 25 11.54 4.00 4.67
CA GLU A 25 10.36 4.48 5.39
C GLU A 25 10.49 5.97 5.71
N ARG A 26 11.65 6.39 6.21
CA ARG A 26 11.91 7.79 6.53
C ARG A 26 11.79 8.69 5.30
N ILE A 27 12.37 8.28 4.17
CA ILE A 27 12.31 9.04 2.92
C ILE A 27 10.89 9.15 2.40
N VAL A 28 10.22 8.00 2.29
CA VAL A 28 8.83 7.96 1.81
C VAL A 28 7.96 8.86 2.68
N PHE A 29 8.14 8.81 3.99
CA PHE A 29 7.35 9.63 4.87
C PHE A 29 7.64 11.14 4.71
N LEU A 30 8.88 11.54 4.52
CA LEU A 30 9.24 12.95 4.24
C LEU A 30 8.58 13.50 2.97
N LEU A 31 8.24 12.64 2.00
CA LEU A 31 7.48 13.05 0.81
C LEU A 31 6.03 13.43 1.14
N TYR A 32 5.45 12.86 2.20
CA TYR A 32 4.08 13.15 2.63
C TYR A 32 4.00 14.23 3.72
N ASP A 33 4.98 14.27 4.61
CA ASP A 33 5.10 15.29 5.66
C ASP A 33 6.57 15.56 6.00
N HIS A 34 7.13 16.57 5.38
CA HIS A 34 8.54 16.96 5.52
C HIS A 34 8.91 17.46 6.92
N THR A 35 7.92 17.81 7.75
CA THR A 35 8.13 18.35 9.09
C THR A 35 8.10 17.28 10.19
N SER A 36 7.65 16.07 9.88
CA SER A 36 7.45 15.05 10.89
C SER A 36 8.76 14.41 11.36
N PRO A 37 8.92 14.18 12.67
CA PRO A 37 10.06 13.46 13.23
C PRO A 37 9.94 11.93 13.14
N LEU A 38 8.77 11.40 12.72
CA LEU A 38 8.50 9.95 12.69
C LEU A 38 9.40 9.22 11.71
N THR A 39 9.74 7.99 12.03
CA THR A 39 10.63 7.12 11.22
C THR A 39 9.96 5.82 10.79
N ASN A 40 8.80 5.47 11.36
CA ASN A 40 8.01 4.30 11.02
C ASN A 40 6.82 4.72 10.16
N VAL A 41 6.64 4.06 9.01
CA VAL A 41 5.58 4.44 8.06
C VAL A 41 4.19 4.13 8.57
N ASP A 42 4.00 3.09 9.37
CA ASP A 42 2.67 2.74 9.89
C ASP A 42 2.24 3.71 11.00
N GLU A 43 3.18 4.17 11.85
CA GLU A 43 2.92 5.25 12.82
C GLU A 43 2.60 6.57 12.12
N ALA A 44 3.35 6.88 11.07
CA ALA A 44 3.13 8.06 10.25
C ALA A 44 1.76 8.03 9.55
N ARG A 45 1.34 6.87 9.07
CA ARG A 45 0.00 6.66 8.51
C ARG A 45 -1.08 6.94 9.54
N LEU A 46 -0.94 6.40 10.75
CA LEU A 46 -1.88 6.62 11.84
C LEU A 46 -1.99 8.11 12.19
N ASP A 47 -0.87 8.79 12.34
CA ASP A 47 -0.82 10.21 12.62
C ASP A 47 -1.50 11.04 11.52
N LEU A 48 -1.16 10.78 10.24
CA LEU A 48 -1.76 11.50 9.12
C LEU A 48 -3.25 11.19 8.95
N PHE A 49 -3.67 9.94 9.22
CA PHE A 49 -5.08 9.53 9.15
C PHE A 49 -5.93 10.24 10.22
N THR A 50 -5.37 10.49 11.40
CA THR A 50 -6.08 11.19 12.48
C THR A 50 -6.21 12.69 12.24
N ARG A 51 -5.38 13.28 11.39
CA ARG A 51 -5.45 14.71 11.06
C ARG A 51 -6.67 14.99 10.17
N LYS A 52 -7.54 15.88 10.60
CA LYS A 52 -8.75 16.25 9.84
C LYS A 52 -8.39 16.84 8.48
N GLY A 53 -9.15 16.45 7.44
CA GLY A 53 -9.08 17.06 6.12
C GLY A 53 -8.04 16.44 5.17
N ARG A 54 -7.33 15.39 5.55
CA ARG A 54 -6.43 14.66 4.64
C ARG A 54 -7.21 13.67 3.75
N SER A 55 -6.89 13.68 2.46
CA SER A 55 -7.38 12.66 1.52
C SER A 55 -6.60 11.36 1.67
N MET A 56 -7.15 10.25 1.19
CA MET A 56 -6.47 8.94 1.25
C MET A 56 -5.17 8.92 0.43
N GLU A 57 -5.10 9.69 -0.65
CA GLU A 57 -3.93 9.84 -1.51
C GLU A 57 -2.77 10.57 -0.80
N ALA A 58 -3.09 11.36 0.21
CA ALA A 58 -2.11 12.06 1.06
C ALA A 58 -1.61 11.22 2.25
N ILE A 59 -1.87 9.90 2.24
CA ILE A 59 -1.41 8.95 3.26
C ILE A 59 -0.44 7.96 2.61
N PRO A 60 0.76 7.75 3.17
CA PRO A 60 1.75 6.84 2.59
C PRO A 60 1.23 5.39 2.56
N PRO A 61 1.83 4.51 1.73
CA PRO A 61 1.48 3.09 1.70
C PRO A 61 1.76 2.42 3.05
N THR A 62 1.14 1.26 3.32
CA THR A 62 1.52 0.44 4.48
C THR A 62 2.96 -0.06 4.34
N ARG A 63 3.59 -0.38 5.47
CA ARG A 63 4.96 -0.94 5.48
C ARG A 63 5.08 -2.20 4.61
N ALA A 64 4.07 -3.07 4.65
CA ALA A 64 4.03 -4.28 3.82
C ALA A 64 3.96 -3.95 2.31
N ALA A 65 3.14 -2.98 1.93
CA ALA A 65 3.04 -2.53 0.53
C ALA A 65 4.31 -1.82 0.07
N LEU A 66 4.91 -0.99 0.93
CA LEU A 66 6.18 -0.33 0.66
C LEU A 66 7.32 -1.34 0.40
N LEU A 67 7.39 -2.41 1.21
CA LEU A 67 8.38 -3.47 1.01
C LEU A 67 8.25 -4.11 -0.38
N GLN A 68 7.04 -4.46 -0.80
CA GLN A 68 6.83 -5.07 -2.12
C GLN A 68 7.17 -4.10 -3.25
N HIS A 69 6.85 -2.83 -3.08
CA HIS A 69 7.21 -1.80 -4.05
C HIS A 69 8.73 -1.61 -4.13
N ALA A 70 9.42 -1.53 -2.99
CA ALA A 70 10.87 -1.42 -2.93
C ALA A 70 11.57 -2.61 -3.60
N LYS A 71 11.12 -3.84 -3.33
CA LYS A 71 11.63 -5.05 -4.00
C LYS A 71 11.52 -4.95 -5.52
N ARG A 72 10.36 -4.54 -6.04
CA ARG A 72 10.17 -4.37 -7.49
C ARG A 72 11.06 -3.29 -8.08
N ALA A 73 11.21 -2.17 -7.37
CA ALA A 73 12.08 -1.08 -7.81
C ALA A 73 13.54 -1.51 -7.91
N VAL A 74 14.04 -2.26 -6.92
CA VAL A 74 15.39 -2.83 -6.93
C VAL A 74 15.57 -3.85 -8.06
N TYR A 75 14.59 -4.72 -8.27
CA TYR A 75 14.63 -5.67 -9.38
C TYR A 75 14.74 -4.96 -10.73
N GLN A 76 13.89 -4.00 -10.98
CA GLN A 76 13.88 -3.24 -12.24
C GLN A 76 15.15 -2.36 -12.40
N GLY A 77 15.50 -1.60 -11.37
CA GLY A 77 16.65 -0.70 -11.43
C GLY A 77 17.98 -1.44 -11.42
N GLY A 78 18.13 -2.44 -10.53
CA GLY A 78 19.38 -3.16 -10.34
C GLY A 78 19.59 -4.31 -11.33
N HIS A 79 18.63 -5.23 -11.40
CA HIS A 79 18.80 -6.44 -12.21
C HIS A 79 18.45 -6.26 -13.68
N CYS A 80 17.45 -5.43 -14.02
CA CYS A 80 17.09 -5.20 -15.42
C CYS A 80 17.95 -4.08 -16.02
N TRP A 81 17.83 -2.87 -15.51
CA TRP A 81 18.49 -1.70 -16.13
C TRP A 81 19.97 -1.62 -15.79
N GLY A 82 20.36 -1.89 -14.55
CA GLY A 82 21.77 -1.84 -14.13
C GLY A 82 22.65 -2.86 -14.83
N LYS A 83 22.08 -3.89 -15.42
CA LYS A 83 22.78 -4.96 -16.17
C LYS A 83 22.41 -4.99 -17.66
N ALA A 84 21.75 -3.98 -18.17
CA ALA A 84 21.27 -3.94 -19.56
C ALA A 84 22.38 -4.07 -20.61
N MET A 85 23.63 -3.76 -20.25
CA MET A 85 24.81 -3.88 -21.14
C MET A 85 25.52 -5.25 -21.02
N ASP A 86 25.11 -6.10 -20.11
CA ASP A 86 25.72 -7.42 -19.91
C ASP A 86 25.30 -8.38 -21.03
N ARG A 87 26.28 -8.93 -21.77
CA ARG A 87 26.01 -9.86 -22.86
C ARG A 87 25.37 -11.19 -22.40
N ASN A 88 25.71 -11.62 -21.18
CA ASN A 88 25.24 -12.87 -20.57
C ASN A 88 24.38 -12.53 -19.36
N LEU A 89 23.24 -11.89 -19.58
CA LEU A 89 22.32 -11.47 -18.52
C LEU A 89 21.64 -12.69 -17.88
N ILE A 90 22.02 -13.04 -16.67
CA ILE A 90 21.30 -14.00 -15.84
C ILE A 90 20.40 -13.23 -14.89
N MET A 91 19.08 -13.30 -15.13
CA MET A 91 18.07 -12.64 -14.32
C MET A 91 17.62 -13.56 -13.17
N PRO A 92 17.56 -13.04 -11.91
CA PRO A 92 16.90 -13.78 -10.84
C PRO A 92 15.41 -13.91 -11.10
N SER A 93 14.76 -14.91 -10.48
CA SER A 93 13.30 -15.05 -10.61
C SER A 93 12.55 -13.82 -10.08
N PRO A 94 11.62 -13.24 -10.80
CA PRO A 94 10.82 -12.11 -10.31
C PRO A 94 10.00 -12.41 -9.05
N LYS A 95 9.70 -13.68 -8.77
CA LYS A 95 8.88 -14.13 -7.63
C LYS A 95 9.41 -13.61 -6.29
N ASP A 96 10.72 -13.60 -6.08
CA ASP A 96 11.31 -13.15 -4.82
C ASP A 96 11.36 -11.61 -4.69
N TRP A 97 11.05 -10.94 -5.79
CA TRP A 97 11.10 -9.49 -5.94
C TRP A 97 9.70 -8.83 -6.01
N GLY A 98 8.72 -9.46 -5.39
CA GLY A 98 7.38 -8.88 -5.27
C GLY A 98 6.50 -9.04 -6.52
N TRP A 99 6.76 -10.08 -7.30
CA TRP A 99 5.94 -10.49 -8.45
C TRP A 99 5.38 -11.91 -8.26
N VAL A 100 4.24 -12.20 -8.84
CA VAL A 100 3.55 -13.50 -8.79
C VAL A 100 2.99 -13.87 -10.17
N ASP A 101 2.61 -15.14 -10.30
CA ASP A 101 1.86 -15.71 -11.44
C ASP A 101 2.59 -15.65 -12.80
N PRO A 102 3.64 -16.48 -12.99
CA PRO A 102 4.17 -16.69 -14.33
C PRO A 102 3.10 -17.37 -15.24
N PRO A 103 3.09 -17.14 -16.59
CA PRO A 103 4.06 -16.33 -17.34
C PRO A 103 3.75 -14.83 -17.35
N GLN A 104 2.58 -14.41 -16.92
CA GLN A 104 2.16 -13.02 -16.85
C GLN A 104 2.43 -12.48 -15.46
N TRP A 105 3.66 -11.99 -15.22
CA TRP A 105 4.05 -11.46 -13.93
C TRP A 105 3.16 -10.29 -13.48
N LYS A 106 2.52 -10.44 -12.33
CA LYS A 106 1.67 -9.42 -11.70
C LYS A 106 2.31 -8.98 -10.39
N PRO A 107 2.12 -7.71 -9.97
CA PRO A 107 2.57 -7.28 -8.67
C PRO A 107 1.96 -8.12 -7.54
N LEU A 108 2.79 -8.55 -6.59
CA LEU A 108 2.30 -9.17 -5.36
C LEU A 108 1.58 -8.12 -4.53
N TRP A 109 0.27 -8.26 -4.39
CA TRP A 109 -0.55 -7.41 -3.54
C TRP A 109 -0.50 -7.88 -2.09
N THR A 110 -0.31 -6.95 -1.16
CA THR A 110 -0.40 -7.27 0.26
C THR A 110 -1.86 -7.35 0.67
N THR A 111 -2.20 -8.40 1.43
CA THR A 111 -3.52 -8.50 2.05
C THR A 111 -3.61 -7.52 3.21
N LEU A 112 -4.80 -6.94 3.40
CA LEU A 112 -5.07 -6.17 4.61
C LEU A 112 -4.98 -7.09 5.84
N PRO A 113 -4.38 -6.62 6.96
CA PRO A 113 -4.45 -7.31 8.23
C PRO A 113 -5.90 -7.65 8.62
N GLU A 114 -6.10 -8.71 9.40
CA GLU A 114 -7.45 -9.14 9.82
C GLU A 114 -8.20 -8.05 10.58
N ASP A 115 -7.51 -7.26 11.39
CA ASP A 115 -8.07 -6.11 12.10
C ASP A 115 -8.69 -5.09 11.12
N THR A 116 -8.05 -4.85 9.97
CA THR A 116 -8.57 -3.95 8.95
C THR A 116 -9.79 -4.55 8.23
N LYS A 117 -9.82 -5.88 8.05
CA LYS A 117 -11.00 -6.56 7.53
C LYS A 117 -12.17 -6.44 8.50
N SER A 118 -11.92 -6.67 9.80
CA SER A 118 -12.91 -6.50 10.86
C SER A 118 -13.45 -5.06 10.92
N CYS A 119 -12.57 -4.06 10.78
CA CYS A 119 -13.00 -2.67 10.70
C CYS A 119 -13.86 -2.38 9.46
N SER A 120 -13.59 -3.03 8.31
CA SER A 120 -14.43 -2.88 7.12
C SER A 120 -15.86 -3.40 7.33
N GLU A 121 -16.05 -4.39 8.18
CA GLU A 121 -17.37 -4.91 8.55
C GLU A 121 -18.19 -3.92 9.38
N LEU A 122 -17.55 -2.97 10.05
CA LEU A 122 -18.19 -1.89 10.80
C LEU A 122 -18.68 -0.75 9.91
N ILE A 123 -18.29 -0.72 8.63
CA ILE A 123 -18.79 0.28 7.67
C ILE A 123 -20.28 0.06 7.47
N ARG A 124 -21.07 1.07 7.81
CA ARG A 124 -22.52 1.08 7.64
C ARG A 124 -22.95 2.22 6.72
N CYS A 125 -23.89 1.96 5.85
CA CYS A 125 -24.52 2.98 5.04
C CYS A 125 -25.79 3.51 5.71
N GLY A 126 -26.08 4.81 5.45
CA GLY A 126 -27.31 5.46 5.83
C GLY A 126 -28.32 5.53 4.67
N CYS A 127 -28.38 4.54 3.79
CA CYS A 127 -29.31 4.54 2.66
C CYS A 127 -30.77 4.51 3.17
N LYS A 128 -31.59 5.41 2.65
CA LYS A 128 -33.02 5.51 3.01
C LYS A 128 -33.93 4.88 1.95
N LEU A 129 -33.37 4.24 0.94
CA LEU A 129 -34.13 3.77 -0.21
C LEU A 129 -34.39 2.27 -0.12
N GLU A 130 -35.65 1.87 -0.27
CA GLU A 130 -36.10 0.48 -0.42
C GLU A 130 -35.50 -0.23 -1.65
N ARG A 131 -35.01 0.56 -2.62
CA ARG A 131 -34.41 0.08 -3.88
C ARG A 131 -32.90 -0.14 -3.84
N GLY A 132 -32.26 -0.17 -2.66
CA GLY A 132 -30.84 -0.47 -2.47
C GLY A 132 -29.92 0.75 -2.51
N CYS A 133 -28.63 0.51 -2.22
CA CYS A 133 -27.59 1.55 -2.19
C CYS A 133 -27.15 1.95 -3.59
N ARG A 134 -27.33 3.20 -3.96
CA ARG A 134 -26.78 3.78 -5.19
C ARG A 134 -25.39 4.37 -4.95
N GLY A 135 -24.65 4.67 -6.03
CA GLY A 135 -23.21 4.96 -6.09
C GLY A 135 -22.58 5.88 -5.04
N HIS A 136 -23.31 6.73 -4.35
CA HIS A 136 -22.78 7.67 -3.35
C HIS A 136 -22.86 7.16 -1.88
N TYR A 137 -23.44 5.98 -1.63
CA TYR A 137 -23.49 5.44 -0.29
C TYR A 137 -22.20 4.75 0.14
N ARG A 138 -21.86 4.81 1.44
CA ARG A 138 -20.55 4.39 1.99
C ARG A 138 -20.18 2.96 1.66
N CYS A 139 -21.09 2.00 1.82
CA CYS A 139 -20.78 0.60 1.54
C CYS A 139 -20.43 0.39 0.06
N ARG A 140 -21.18 1.00 -0.86
CA ARG A 140 -20.88 0.89 -2.29
C ARG A 140 -19.60 1.62 -2.70
N LYS A 141 -19.31 2.79 -2.11
CA LYS A 141 -18.03 3.48 -2.33
C LYS A 141 -16.83 2.66 -1.86
N ALA A 142 -17.02 1.85 -0.81
CA ALA A 142 -16.00 0.95 -0.28
C ALA A 142 -16.00 -0.44 -0.96
N SER A 143 -16.81 -0.65 -2.01
CA SER A 143 -17.00 -1.95 -2.67
C SER A 143 -17.39 -3.08 -1.70
N LEU A 144 -18.11 -2.74 -0.64
CA LEU A 144 -18.54 -3.67 0.40
C LEU A 144 -20.03 -3.97 0.29
N LYS A 145 -20.41 -5.22 0.60
CA LYS A 145 -21.80 -5.60 0.79
C LYS A 145 -22.35 -4.96 2.05
N CYS A 146 -23.63 -4.55 2.01
CA CYS A 146 -24.29 -4.06 3.20
C CYS A 146 -24.38 -5.15 4.27
N THR A 147 -24.01 -4.81 5.50
CA THR A 147 -24.09 -5.68 6.68
C THR A 147 -25.40 -5.46 7.43
N ALA A 148 -25.65 -6.29 8.44
CA ALA A 148 -26.80 -6.13 9.36
C ALA A 148 -26.79 -4.77 10.10
N LEU A 149 -25.63 -4.11 10.17
CA LEU A 149 -25.48 -2.78 10.77
C LEU A 149 -26.04 -1.65 9.89
N CYS A 150 -26.34 -1.95 8.63
CA CYS A 150 -26.98 -1.00 7.72
C CYS A 150 -28.49 -0.99 7.96
N LYS A 151 -28.93 -0.31 9.02
CA LYS A 151 -30.30 -0.30 9.53
C LYS A 151 -31.40 -0.12 8.49
N PRO A 152 -31.29 0.77 7.46
CA PRO A 152 -32.41 1.00 6.54
C PRO A 152 -32.57 -0.06 5.45
N CYS A 153 -31.52 -0.72 5.00
CA CYS A 153 -31.59 -1.70 3.90
C CYS A 153 -31.55 -3.17 4.34
N GLY A 154 -31.21 -3.45 5.63
CA GLY A 154 -31.34 -4.77 6.27
C GLY A 154 -30.86 -5.98 5.47
N LYS A 155 -29.78 -5.90 4.74
CA LYS A 155 -29.22 -6.93 3.83
C LYS A 155 -30.06 -7.24 2.57
N LYS A 156 -31.34 -6.83 2.50
CA LYS A 156 -32.24 -7.34 1.45
C LYS A 156 -32.01 -6.75 0.05
N TYR A 157 -31.44 -5.55 -0.07
CA TYR A 157 -31.48 -4.80 -1.32
C TYR A 157 -30.14 -4.28 -1.84
N CYS A 158 -29.04 -4.55 -1.16
CA CYS A 158 -27.74 -4.03 -1.53
C CYS A 158 -26.79 -5.16 -1.93
N ASN A 159 -26.87 -5.55 -3.19
CA ASN A 159 -25.79 -6.28 -3.86
C ASN A 159 -24.94 -5.24 -4.60
N PRO A 160 -23.60 -5.25 -4.44
CA PRO A 160 -22.71 -4.38 -5.21
C PRO A 160 -22.75 -4.74 -6.69
#